data_9133e2194bc8cf220d201aa6923d70a8
#
_entry.id   9133e2194bc8cf220d201aa6923d70a8
#
_cell.length_a   1.000
_cell.length_b   1.000
_cell.length_c   1.000
_cell.angle_alpha   90.00
_cell.angle_beta   90.00
_cell.angle_gamma   90.00
#
_symmetry.space_group_name_H-M   'P 1'
#
loop_
_entity.id
_entity.type
_entity.pdbx_description
1 polymer ?
#
loop_
_entity_poly.entity_id
_entity_poly.type
_entity_poly.pdbx_seq_one_letter_code
_entity_poly.pdbx_strand_id
1 'polypeptide(L)'
;MKIRNKLGAKKGKGYIPSLLLKILCLVAPYGLAGFMILVSRFYRPDIEWMAKLNTLFSTRLSLGKEVFDRYDVQIWGQDIPMRGNGGSTEVVADYFFIDSSYVNILMRLGLVVFILVTLIISIIMIKNLNLPYMLMAMAIVCIHSVMEHHMFEAYYDVFLMLPFANFDVKDIGKRQRKCGN
;
A
#
# COMPACT_ATOMS: atom_id res chain seq x y z
N MET A 1 2.12 59.81 -0.08
CA MET A 1 3.29 58.96 -0.34
C MET A 1 2.78 57.50 -0.39
N LYS A 2 2.54 56.95 -1.60
CA LYS A 2 1.97 55.61 -1.81
C LYS A 2 3.10 54.58 -1.98
N ILE A 3 3.36 53.77 -0.98
CA ILE A 3 4.29 52.65 -1.09
C ILE A 3 3.51 51.49 -1.75
N ARG A 4 3.76 51.27 -3.05
CA ARG A 4 3.26 50.10 -3.80
C ARG A 4 4.11 48.88 -3.42
N ASN A 5 3.63 48.05 -2.50
CA ASN A 5 4.16 46.73 -2.30
C ASN A 5 3.92 45.87 -3.55
N LYS A 6 4.91 45.77 -4.41
CA LYS A 6 5.03 44.74 -5.44
C LYS A 6 5.53 43.44 -4.79
N LEU A 7 4.68 42.77 -4.06
CA LEU A 7 4.89 41.33 -3.79
C LEU A 7 4.43 40.58 -5.05
N GLY A 8 5.38 40.38 -5.95
CA GLY A 8 5.21 39.48 -7.08
C GLY A 8 4.95 38.09 -6.56
N ALA A 9 3.70 37.66 -6.59
CA ALA A 9 3.35 36.25 -6.40
C ALA A 9 4.10 35.46 -7.50
N LYS A 10 5.21 34.84 -7.15
CA LYS A 10 5.83 33.78 -7.96
C LYS A 10 4.72 32.74 -8.15
N LYS A 11 4.11 32.72 -9.35
CA LYS A 11 3.32 31.56 -9.79
C LYS A 11 4.26 30.36 -9.67
N GLY A 12 4.06 29.53 -8.63
CA GLY A 12 4.75 28.28 -8.50
C GLY A 12 4.53 27.53 -9.81
N LYS A 13 5.62 27.23 -10.52
CA LYS A 13 5.59 26.33 -11.67
C LYS A 13 4.89 25.07 -11.18
N GLY A 14 3.69 24.79 -11.70
CA GLY A 14 2.98 23.56 -11.38
C GLY A 14 3.94 22.40 -11.62
N TYR A 15 4.14 21.56 -10.62
CA TYR A 15 4.96 20.36 -10.74
C TYR A 15 4.31 19.46 -11.79
N ILE A 16 4.97 19.32 -12.94
CA ILE A 16 4.56 18.36 -13.96
C ILE A 16 5.34 17.09 -13.64
N PRO A 17 4.69 16.03 -13.17
CA PRO A 17 5.39 14.81 -12.84
C PRO A 17 6.03 14.23 -14.10
N SER A 18 7.29 13.81 -13.98
CA SER A 18 8.01 13.17 -15.06
C SER A 18 7.30 11.87 -15.48
N LEU A 19 7.46 11.46 -16.74
CA LEU A 19 6.96 10.18 -17.23
C LEU A 19 7.44 9.02 -16.34
N LEU A 20 8.68 9.09 -15.87
CA LEU A 20 9.27 8.11 -14.96
C LEU A 20 8.47 7.95 -13.67
N LEU A 21 8.04 9.07 -13.05
CA LEU A 21 7.24 9.01 -11.82
C LEU A 21 5.88 8.37 -12.07
N LYS A 22 5.25 8.63 -13.22
CA LYS A 22 3.99 7.98 -13.61
C LYS A 22 4.15 6.46 -13.75
N ILE A 23 5.21 6.03 -14.44
CA ILE A 23 5.52 4.61 -14.60
C ILE A 23 5.79 3.97 -13.24
N LEU A 24 6.58 4.63 -12.38
CA LEU A 24 6.87 4.13 -11.04
C LEU A 24 5.58 3.95 -10.22
N CYS A 25 4.68 4.94 -10.20
CA CYS A 25 3.41 4.85 -9.50
C CYS A 25 2.50 3.74 -10.05
N LEU A 26 2.56 3.47 -11.36
CA LEU A 26 1.81 2.37 -11.96
C LEU A 26 2.37 1.00 -11.56
N VAL A 27 3.69 0.86 -11.58
CA VAL A 27 4.36 -0.45 -11.45
C VAL A 27 4.67 -0.81 -9.99
N ALA A 28 4.90 0.19 -9.12
CA ALA A 28 5.35 -0.06 -7.74
C ALA A 28 4.41 -0.98 -6.92
N PRO A 29 3.07 -0.80 -6.92
CA PRO A 29 2.18 -1.69 -6.18
C PRO A 29 2.30 -3.15 -6.65
N TYR A 30 2.39 -3.38 -7.96
CA TYR A 30 2.58 -4.72 -8.52
C TYR A 30 3.98 -5.27 -8.24
N GLY A 31 5.01 -4.41 -8.27
CA GLY A 31 6.38 -4.79 -7.95
C GLY A 31 6.53 -5.27 -6.51
N LEU A 32 5.95 -4.53 -5.56
CA LEU A 32 5.94 -4.89 -4.14
C LEU A 32 5.12 -6.15 -3.88
N ALA A 33 3.95 -6.26 -4.53
CA ALA A 33 3.11 -7.44 -4.47
C ALA A 33 3.83 -8.68 -5.01
N GLY A 34 4.39 -8.58 -6.22
CA GLY A 34 5.15 -9.65 -6.85
C GLY A 34 6.37 -10.06 -6.02
N PHE A 35 7.11 -9.09 -5.49
CA PHE A 35 8.22 -9.34 -4.59
C PHE A 35 7.78 -10.18 -3.39
N MET A 36 6.74 -9.73 -2.65
CA MET A 36 6.29 -10.41 -1.45
C MET A 36 5.75 -11.80 -1.73
N ILE A 37 4.95 -11.96 -2.81
CA ILE A 37 4.40 -13.24 -3.23
C ILE A 37 5.51 -14.23 -3.60
N LEU A 38 6.47 -13.80 -4.44
CA LEU A 38 7.56 -14.67 -4.89
C LEU A 38 8.48 -15.07 -3.75
N VAL A 39 8.88 -14.12 -2.91
CA VAL A 39 9.79 -14.41 -1.79
C VAL A 39 9.09 -15.32 -0.76
N SER A 40 7.80 -15.13 -0.48
CA SER A 40 7.03 -16.03 0.40
C SER A 40 6.89 -17.43 -0.20
N ARG A 41 6.47 -17.54 -1.48
CA ARG A 41 6.26 -18.84 -2.14
C ARG A 41 7.54 -19.66 -2.24
N PHE A 42 8.67 -19.02 -2.52
CA PHE A 42 9.97 -19.69 -2.69
C PHE A 42 10.87 -19.58 -1.47
N TYR A 43 10.32 -19.17 -0.33
CA TYR A 43 11.09 -19.07 0.92
C TYR A 43 11.74 -20.41 1.27
N ARG A 44 13.03 -20.34 1.61
CA ARG A 44 13.85 -21.49 2.04
C ARG A 44 14.73 -21.06 3.22
N PRO A 45 14.56 -21.70 4.38
CA PRO A 45 15.30 -21.32 5.58
C PRO A 45 16.80 -21.70 5.52
N ASP A 46 17.17 -22.62 4.63
CA ASP A 46 18.56 -23.02 4.38
C ASP A 46 19.37 -21.96 3.60
N ILE A 47 18.69 -20.99 2.98
CA ILE A 47 19.33 -19.90 2.24
C ILE A 47 19.52 -18.71 3.18
N GLU A 48 20.77 -18.34 3.47
CA GLU A 48 21.14 -17.35 4.49
C GLU A 48 20.46 -15.98 4.29
N TRP A 49 20.43 -15.46 3.06
CA TRP A 49 19.79 -14.16 2.81
C TRP A 49 18.27 -14.21 3.00
N MET A 50 17.62 -15.31 2.65
CA MET A 50 16.18 -15.51 2.89
C MET A 50 15.87 -15.63 4.39
N ALA A 51 16.69 -16.34 5.14
CA ALA A 51 16.57 -16.45 6.58
C ALA A 51 16.73 -15.08 7.26
N LYS A 52 17.72 -14.28 6.86
CA LYS A 52 17.89 -12.88 7.33
C LYS A 52 16.69 -12.01 6.99
N LEU A 53 16.18 -12.11 5.75
CA LEU A 53 15.01 -11.37 5.32
C LEU A 53 13.75 -11.78 6.11
N ASN A 54 13.58 -13.06 6.38
CA ASN A 54 12.48 -13.55 7.22
C ASN A 54 12.55 -13.01 8.65
N THR A 55 13.76 -12.94 9.24
CA THR A 55 13.96 -12.32 10.54
C THR A 55 13.62 -10.83 10.51
N LEU A 56 14.04 -10.10 9.47
CA LEU A 56 13.72 -8.68 9.27
C LEU A 56 12.20 -8.46 9.16
N PHE A 57 11.50 -9.38 8.51
CA PHE A 57 10.04 -9.34 8.35
C PHE A 57 9.30 -10.08 9.47
N SER A 58 9.94 -10.29 10.61
CA SER A 58 9.31 -10.92 11.80
C SER A 58 8.58 -12.23 11.45
N THR A 59 9.27 -13.15 10.75
CA THR A 59 8.78 -14.47 10.33
C THR A 59 7.65 -14.50 9.28
N ARG A 60 7.26 -13.36 8.72
CA ARG A 60 6.14 -13.28 7.76
C ARG A 60 6.37 -14.05 6.47
N LEU A 61 7.64 -14.24 6.05
CA LEU A 61 7.93 -15.02 4.85
C LEU A 61 7.67 -16.52 5.09
N SER A 62 8.02 -17.03 6.25
CA SER A 62 7.75 -18.43 6.61
C SER A 62 6.25 -18.70 6.75
N LEU A 63 5.50 -17.78 7.36
CA LEU A 63 4.05 -17.86 7.44
C LEU A 63 3.41 -17.80 6.04
N GLY A 64 3.89 -16.88 5.18
CA GLY A 64 3.44 -16.79 3.79
C GLY A 64 3.74 -18.08 3.01
N LYS A 65 4.92 -18.70 3.21
CA LYS A 65 5.28 -20.00 2.61
C LYS A 65 4.30 -21.09 3.02
N GLU A 66 3.98 -21.18 4.31
CA GLU A 66 3.04 -22.15 4.86
C GLU A 66 1.65 -22.04 4.21
N VAL A 67 1.18 -20.81 3.95
CA VAL A 67 -0.08 -20.59 3.23
C VAL A 67 -0.04 -21.17 1.83
N PHE A 68 1.04 -20.93 1.07
CA PHE A 68 1.21 -21.47 -0.28
C PHE A 68 1.44 -23.00 -0.30
N ASP A 69 1.90 -23.59 0.80
CA ASP A 69 2.06 -25.05 0.90
C ASP A 69 0.73 -25.75 1.24
N ARG A 70 -0.17 -25.07 1.96
CA ARG A 70 -1.46 -25.63 2.37
C ARG A 70 -2.60 -25.35 1.37
N TYR A 71 -2.51 -24.25 0.61
CA TYR A 71 -3.60 -23.77 -0.24
C TYR A 71 -3.09 -23.35 -1.62
N ASP A 72 -3.90 -23.64 -2.65
CA ASP A 72 -3.69 -23.14 -4.01
C ASP A 72 -4.30 -21.75 -4.20
N VAL A 73 -3.73 -20.99 -5.14
CA VAL A 73 -4.29 -19.68 -5.54
C VAL A 73 -5.60 -19.90 -6.28
N GLN A 74 -6.68 -19.35 -5.76
CA GLN A 74 -8.01 -19.41 -6.38
C GLN A 74 -8.34 -18.12 -7.15
N ILE A 75 -9.13 -18.25 -8.21
CA ILE A 75 -9.54 -17.10 -9.03
C ILE A 75 -10.50 -16.19 -8.24
N TRP A 76 -11.46 -16.78 -7.54
CA TRP A 76 -12.55 -16.07 -6.83
C TRP A 76 -12.36 -16.02 -5.32
N GLY A 77 -11.24 -16.50 -4.83
CA GLY A 77 -10.96 -16.57 -3.40
C GLY A 77 -11.42 -17.88 -2.75
N GLN A 78 -11.07 -18.01 -1.48
CA GLN A 78 -11.37 -19.18 -0.66
C GLN A 78 -11.37 -18.81 0.81
N ASP A 79 -12.07 -19.58 1.62
CA ASP A 79 -12.01 -19.42 3.07
C ASP A 79 -10.74 -20.11 3.61
N ILE A 80 -9.90 -19.31 4.26
CA ILE A 80 -8.69 -19.77 4.93
C ILE A 80 -8.84 -19.45 6.40
N PRO A 81 -9.04 -20.46 7.26
CA PRO A 81 -9.17 -20.26 8.70
C PRO A 81 -7.86 -19.76 9.28
N MET A 82 -7.85 -18.56 9.83
CA MET A 82 -6.71 -18.01 10.57
C MET A 82 -6.83 -18.34 12.04
N ARG A 83 -5.70 -18.69 12.67
CA ARG A 83 -5.62 -19.04 14.09
C ARG A 83 -4.55 -18.17 14.76
N GLY A 84 -4.94 -17.46 15.77
CA GLY A 84 -4.09 -16.53 16.51
C GLY A 84 -4.38 -15.07 16.11
N ASN A 85 -4.22 -14.18 17.08
CA ASN A 85 -4.24 -12.73 16.84
C ASN A 85 -2.82 -12.21 17.09
N GLY A 86 -2.25 -11.51 16.13
CA GLY A 86 -0.95 -10.85 16.32
C GLY A 86 -0.96 -10.03 17.61
N GLY A 87 -0.05 -10.36 18.54
CA GLY A 87 0.07 -9.67 19.83
C GLY A 87 -0.66 -10.28 21.03
N SER A 88 -1.32 -11.45 20.90
CA SER A 88 -1.81 -12.16 22.08
C SER A 88 -0.64 -12.79 22.86
N THR A 89 -0.66 -12.68 24.19
CA THR A 89 0.31 -13.32 25.09
C THR A 89 0.07 -14.82 25.22
N GLU A 90 -1.02 -15.34 24.68
CA GLU A 90 -1.35 -16.75 24.70
C GLU A 90 -0.60 -17.47 23.57
N VAL A 91 0.16 -18.50 23.93
CA VAL A 91 0.79 -19.42 22.97
C VAL A 91 -0.31 -20.25 22.33
N VAL A 92 -0.75 -19.84 21.14
CA VAL A 92 -1.71 -20.62 20.36
C VAL A 92 -0.97 -21.80 19.73
N ALA A 93 -1.33 -23.01 20.14
CA ALA A 93 -0.87 -24.21 19.44
C ALA A 93 -1.40 -24.14 17.99
N ASP A 94 -0.49 -24.28 17.00
CA ASP A 94 -0.81 -24.18 15.58
C ASP A 94 -1.21 -22.73 15.14
N TYR A 95 -0.32 -21.77 15.45
CA TYR A 95 -0.45 -20.38 14.96
C TYR A 95 -0.39 -20.35 13.44
N PHE A 96 -1.44 -19.85 12.80
CA PHE A 96 -1.55 -19.73 11.36
C PHE A 96 -2.24 -18.42 10.99
N PHE A 97 -1.47 -17.45 10.52
CA PHE A 97 -1.97 -16.11 10.20
C PHE A 97 -1.29 -15.52 8.94
N ILE A 98 -2.03 -14.78 8.14
CA ILE A 98 -1.52 -14.15 6.92
C ILE A 98 -1.34 -12.65 7.17
N ASP A 99 -0.12 -12.25 7.55
CA ASP A 99 0.17 -10.86 7.88
C ASP A 99 0.30 -9.94 6.67
N SER A 100 0.90 -10.41 5.57
CA SER A 100 1.06 -9.59 4.39
C SER A 100 -0.26 -9.35 3.67
N SER A 101 -0.62 -8.08 3.44
CA SER A 101 -1.82 -7.71 2.67
C SER A 101 -1.83 -8.32 1.28
N TYR A 102 -0.69 -8.35 0.60
CA TYR A 102 -0.61 -8.88 -0.77
C TYR A 102 -0.88 -10.38 -0.81
N VAL A 103 -0.31 -11.14 0.12
CA VAL A 103 -0.56 -12.58 0.22
C VAL A 103 -2.00 -12.83 0.69
N ASN A 104 -2.49 -12.07 1.67
CA ASN A 104 -3.84 -12.21 2.21
C ASN A 104 -4.90 -11.96 1.14
N ILE A 105 -4.80 -10.85 0.38
CA ILE A 105 -5.75 -10.53 -0.69
C ILE A 105 -5.71 -11.61 -1.78
N LEU A 106 -4.51 -12.02 -2.22
CA LEU A 106 -4.36 -13.03 -3.26
C LEU A 106 -4.96 -14.38 -2.85
N MET A 107 -4.67 -14.84 -1.63
CA MET A 107 -5.03 -16.19 -1.19
C MET A 107 -6.48 -16.28 -0.73
N ARG A 108 -6.99 -15.26 -0.02
CA ARG A 108 -8.35 -15.29 0.53
C ARG A 108 -9.39 -14.70 -0.39
N LEU A 109 -9.10 -13.55 -1.04
CA LEU A 109 -10.05 -12.86 -1.91
C LEU A 109 -9.91 -13.26 -3.39
N GLY A 110 -8.80 -13.90 -3.73
CA GLY A 110 -8.57 -14.45 -5.07
C GLY A 110 -7.86 -13.51 -6.02
N LEU A 111 -7.45 -14.09 -7.15
CA LEU A 111 -6.64 -13.41 -8.16
C LEU A 111 -7.36 -12.19 -8.76
N VAL A 112 -8.66 -12.28 -9.02
CA VAL A 112 -9.44 -11.19 -9.63
C VAL A 112 -9.45 -9.98 -8.71
N VAL A 113 -9.78 -10.17 -7.42
CA VAL A 113 -9.82 -9.08 -6.44
C VAL A 113 -8.40 -8.49 -6.22
N PHE A 114 -7.37 -9.33 -6.18
CA PHE A 114 -5.99 -8.91 -6.07
C PHE A 114 -5.58 -7.95 -7.22
N ILE A 115 -5.89 -8.31 -8.47
CA ILE A 115 -5.62 -7.46 -9.65
C ILE A 115 -6.41 -6.15 -9.56
N LEU A 116 -7.69 -6.20 -9.20
CA LEU A 116 -8.53 -5.01 -9.09
C LEU A 116 -8.03 -4.05 -8.02
N VAL A 117 -7.68 -4.55 -6.84
CA VAL A 117 -7.17 -3.71 -5.72
C VAL A 117 -5.86 -3.04 -6.11
N THR A 118 -4.90 -3.79 -6.64
CA THR A 118 -3.61 -3.21 -7.08
C THR A 118 -3.80 -2.19 -8.20
N LEU A 119 -4.73 -2.43 -9.13
CA LEU A 119 -5.08 -1.50 -10.19
C LEU A 119 -5.70 -0.20 -9.63
N ILE A 120 -6.64 -0.31 -8.69
CA ILE A 120 -7.27 0.86 -8.04
C ILE A 120 -6.20 1.72 -7.36
N ILE A 121 -5.29 1.12 -6.59
CA ILE A 121 -4.20 1.83 -5.93
C ILE A 121 -3.33 2.57 -6.96
N SER A 122 -2.96 1.90 -8.05
CA SER A 122 -2.17 2.51 -9.13
C SER A 122 -2.90 3.70 -9.77
N ILE A 123 -4.21 3.57 -10.02
CA ILE A 123 -5.04 4.65 -10.57
C ILE A 123 -5.09 5.83 -9.60
N ILE A 124 -5.27 5.58 -8.29
CA ILE A 124 -5.27 6.64 -7.26
C ILE A 124 -3.93 7.38 -7.29
N MET A 125 -2.81 6.66 -7.29
CA MET A 125 -1.48 7.26 -7.34
C MET A 125 -1.30 8.13 -8.60
N ILE A 126 -1.70 7.64 -9.76
CA ILE A 126 -1.59 8.37 -11.03
C ILE A 126 -2.47 9.62 -11.04
N LYS A 127 -3.69 9.56 -10.54
CA LYS A 127 -4.59 10.72 -10.44
C LYS A 127 -4.06 11.80 -9.52
N ASN A 128 -3.29 11.44 -8.51
CA ASN A 128 -2.77 12.34 -7.48
C ASN A 128 -1.29 12.71 -7.67
N LEU A 129 -0.73 12.54 -8.87
CA LEU A 129 0.68 12.85 -9.18
C LEU A 129 1.11 14.30 -8.87
N ASN A 130 0.16 15.23 -8.85
CA ASN A 130 0.43 16.63 -8.52
C ASN A 130 0.44 16.91 -7.00
N LEU A 131 0.16 15.91 -6.17
CA LEU A 131 0.11 15.98 -4.72
C LEU A 131 1.23 15.12 -4.10
N PRO A 132 2.46 15.65 -3.96
CA PRO A 132 3.62 14.86 -3.55
C PRO A 132 3.45 14.20 -2.17
N TYR A 133 2.80 14.89 -1.23
CA TYR A 133 2.53 14.31 0.10
C TYR A 133 1.56 13.12 0.04
N MET A 134 0.59 13.17 -0.87
CA MET A 134 -0.34 12.07 -1.11
C MET A 134 0.37 10.85 -1.71
N LEU A 135 1.24 11.08 -2.69
CA LEU A 135 2.04 10.01 -3.28
C LEU A 135 2.95 9.35 -2.26
N MET A 136 3.57 10.17 -1.38
CA MET A 136 4.40 9.64 -0.32
C MET A 136 3.59 8.80 0.67
N ALA A 137 2.41 9.27 1.08
CA ALA A 137 1.53 8.51 1.95
C ALA A 137 1.09 7.18 1.31
N MET A 138 0.68 7.18 0.03
CA MET A 138 0.34 5.97 -0.70
C MET A 138 1.53 5.00 -0.84
N ALA A 139 2.72 5.53 -1.08
CA ALA A 139 3.93 4.70 -1.13
C ALA A 139 4.22 4.03 0.22
N ILE A 140 4.05 4.76 1.33
CA ILE A 140 4.19 4.22 2.69
C ILE A 140 3.16 3.11 2.92
N VAL A 141 1.89 3.30 2.53
CA VAL A 141 0.85 2.27 2.63
C VAL A 141 1.24 1.02 1.83
N CYS A 142 1.69 1.18 0.57
CA CYS A 142 2.13 0.05 -0.24
C CYS A 142 3.31 -0.72 0.37
N ILE A 143 4.29 0.00 0.94
CA ILE A 143 5.44 -0.64 1.61
C ILE A 143 4.98 -1.33 2.91
N HIS A 144 4.15 -0.67 3.71
CA HIS A 144 3.62 -1.22 4.95
C HIS A 144 2.82 -2.51 4.71
N SER A 145 2.09 -2.57 3.61
CA SER A 145 1.29 -3.71 3.18
C SER A 145 2.09 -4.98 2.83
N VAL A 146 3.41 -4.84 2.67
CA VAL A 146 4.31 -6.01 2.59
C VAL A 146 4.31 -6.78 3.90
N MET A 147 4.19 -6.07 5.03
CA MET A 147 4.34 -6.63 6.38
C MET A 147 3.01 -6.75 7.13
N GLU A 148 2.00 -5.95 6.81
CA GLU A 148 0.73 -5.89 7.55
C GLU A 148 -0.47 -6.14 6.63
N HIS A 149 -1.53 -6.76 7.17
CA HIS A 149 -2.71 -7.18 6.40
C HIS A 149 -3.78 -6.08 6.20
N HIS A 150 -3.49 -4.84 6.56
CA HIS A 150 -4.47 -3.75 6.65
C HIS A 150 -4.71 -2.95 5.37
N MET A 151 -4.11 -3.31 4.24
CA MET A 151 -4.24 -2.55 2.98
C MET A 151 -5.71 -2.38 2.54
N PHE A 152 -6.54 -3.38 2.78
CA PHE A 152 -7.94 -3.39 2.35
C PHE A 152 -8.92 -2.99 3.47
N GLU A 153 -8.41 -2.68 4.64
CA GLU A 153 -9.23 -2.26 5.77
C GLU A 153 -9.39 -0.73 5.77
N ALA A 154 -10.61 -0.24 5.50
CA ALA A 154 -10.89 1.20 5.45
C ALA A 154 -10.55 1.95 6.77
N TYR A 155 -10.44 1.23 7.88
CA TYR A 155 -10.00 1.75 9.17
C TYR A 155 -8.54 2.21 9.16
N TYR A 156 -7.69 1.51 8.42
CA TYR A 156 -6.26 1.76 8.37
C TYR A 156 -5.85 2.46 7.07
N ASP A 157 -6.57 2.18 5.97
CA ASP A 157 -6.29 2.77 4.66
C ASP A 157 -7.43 3.67 4.17
N VAL A 158 -7.49 4.87 4.74
CA VAL A 158 -8.46 5.91 4.31
C VAL A 158 -8.24 6.35 2.85
N PHE A 159 -7.08 6.06 2.27
CA PHE A 159 -6.77 6.42 0.88
C PHE A 159 -7.57 5.62 -0.14
N LEU A 160 -8.12 4.47 0.23
CA LEU A 160 -9.08 3.73 -0.60
C LEU A 160 -10.36 4.54 -0.89
N MET A 161 -10.67 5.54 -0.06
CA MET A 161 -11.82 6.43 -0.27
C MET A 161 -11.51 7.60 -1.23
N LEU A 162 -10.23 7.82 -1.59
CA LEU A 162 -9.81 8.92 -2.47
C LEU A 162 -10.45 8.93 -3.88
N PRO A 163 -10.77 7.78 -4.53
CA PRO A 163 -11.48 7.81 -5.81
C PRO A 163 -12.83 8.50 -5.74
N PHE A 164 -13.44 8.50 -4.55
CA PHE A 164 -14.77 9.09 -4.28
C PHE A 164 -14.68 10.52 -3.73
N ALA A 165 -13.48 11.00 -3.39
CA ALA A 165 -13.27 12.34 -2.87
C ALA A 165 -13.02 13.34 -4.01
N ASN A 166 -13.89 14.33 -4.15
CA ASN A 166 -13.69 15.47 -5.03
C ASN A 166 -12.75 16.48 -4.33
N PHE A 167 -11.46 16.35 -4.56
CA PHE A 167 -10.50 17.36 -4.13
C PHE A 167 -10.43 18.51 -5.18
N ASP A 168 -11.24 19.55 -5.03
CA ASP A 168 -11.01 20.79 -5.75
C ASP A 168 -9.87 21.57 -5.06
N VAL A 169 -8.67 21.42 -5.62
CA VAL A 169 -7.45 22.11 -5.14
C VAL A 169 -7.64 23.64 -5.10
N LYS A 170 -8.59 24.20 -5.87
CA LYS A 170 -8.92 25.63 -5.86
C LYS A 170 -9.62 26.05 -4.57
N ASP A 171 -10.37 25.18 -3.93
CA ASP A 171 -11.07 25.49 -2.69
C ASP A 171 -10.17 25.47 -1.46
N ILE A 172 -9.12 24.64 -1.46
CA ILE A 172 -8.11 24.63 -0.39
C ILE A 172 -7.37 25.98 -0.36
N GLY A 173 -6.98 26.52 -1.52
CA GLY A 173 -6.33 27.82 -1.61
C GLY A 173 -7.23 29.02 -1.23
N LYS A 174 -8.55 28.89 -1.38
CA LYS A 174 -9.51 29.93 -0.95
C LYS A 174 -9.78 29.90 0.55
N ARG A 175 -9.81 28.72 1.17
CA ARG A 175 -9.97 28.60 2.64
C ARG A 175 -8.77 29.15 3.41
N GLN A 176 -7.54 28.90 2.93
CA GLN A 176 -6.34 29.47 3.56
C GLN A 176 -6.30 31.01 3.50
N ARG A 177 -6.85 31.63 2.47
CA ARG A 177 -6.94 33.10 2.37
C ARG A 177 -8.01 33.70 3.28
N LYS A 178 -9.04 32.94 3.66
CA LYS A 178 -10.10 33.40 4.58
C LYS A 178 -9.72 33.29 6.05
N CYS A 179 -8.79 32.41 6.42
CA CYS A 179 -8.33 32.25 7.80
C CYS A 179 -7.10 33.14 8.13
N GLY A 180 -6.56 33.89 7.16
CA GLY A 180 -5.40 34.77 7.31
C GLY A 180 -5.74 36.28 7.31
N ASN A 181 -7.00 36.66 7.39
CA ASN A 181 -7.50 38.00 7.67
C ASN A 181 -8.29 37.95 8.98
#